data_7589f2a99fd186ce7805080045584ea2
#
_entry.id   7589f2a99fd186ce7805080045584ea2
#
_cell.length_a   1.000
_cell.length_b   1.000
_cell.length_c   1.000
_cell.angle_alpha   90.00
_cell.angle_beta   90.00
_cell.angle_gamma   90.00
#
_symmetry.space_group_name_H-M   'P 1'
#
loop_
_entity.id
_entity.type
_entity.pdbx_description
1 polymer ?
#
loop_
_entity_poly.entity_id
_entity_poly.type
_entity_poly.pdbx_seq_one_letter_code
_entity_poly.pdbx_strand_id
1 'polypeptide(L)'
;MMIEKRNSRRFILLFMGMLSAFGPFVTDFYLPTLPQLTNDFETTTSLVQLTLTFSMIGLAVGQMIIGPLSDKYGRRTPLILSLALFIVSTVACLYARDIHSFLICRFIQGFAGAGGLVISRSIVTDLYTGSSLAKTFSLMAAINGIAPVGAPVLGGIMMKWTDWHGIFLILLVIGVILLGIGFAQHETLEKENRFQGGVFSTFTRFIPVLCNRRFTQYLIIQTFAMGVLFGYIAASPFIFQEHYHVSPLMYSICFGANALGIMAQRALRVGSSGFFVLGLCAAAALIADMPFGLVESLLFLLLVSLGMVLPTSTALALDMERKNAGNASALLGFTQFLFGGIVSPLTGMGSILVSTGVIIAVCCVVMYMTSRVVTEK
;
A
#
# COMPACT_ATOMS: atom_id res chain seq x y z
N MET A 1 -24.60 -27.97 -22.22
CA MET A 1 -23.95 -27.62 -20.93
C MET A 1 -22.44 -27.76 -21.17
N MET A 2 -21.80 -26.67 -21.66
CA MET A 2 -20.34 -26.66 -21.85
C MET A 2 -19.69 -26.54 -20.47
N ILE A 3 -18.90 -27.54 -20.09
CA ILE A 3 -18.04 -27.50 -18.93
C ILE A 3 -16.98 -26.43 -19.25
N GLU A 4 -17.22 -25.16 -18.80
CA GLU A 4 -16.20 -24.13 -18.88
C GLU A 4 -14.97 -24.65 -18.14
N LYS A 5 -13.83 -24.68 -18.82
CA LYS A 5 -12.52 -25.06 -18.25
C LYS A 5 -12.21 -24.08 -17.10
N ARG A 6 -12.49 -24.45 -15.87
CA ARG A 6 -12.06 -23.69 -14.68
C ARG A 6 -10.57 -23.90 -14.44
N ASN A 7 -9.86 -22.82 -14.14
CA ASN A 7 -8.46 -22.92 -13.74
C ASN A 7 -8.32 -23.78 -12.48
N SER A 8 -7.19 -24.48 -12.33
CA SER A 8 -6.95 -25.29 -11.13
C SER A 8 -6.90 -24.40 -9.87
N ARG A 9 -7.33 -24.94 -8.72
CA ARG A 9 -7.31 -24.22 -7.44
C ARG A 9 -5.91 -23.70 -7.10
N ARG A 10 -4.86 -24.49 -7.37
CA ARG A 10 -3.46 -24.09 -7.11
C ARG A 10 -3.05 -22.91 -7.99
N PHE A 11 -3.40 -22.93 -9.26
CA PHE A 11 -3.16 -21.83 -10.20
C PHE A 11 -3.80 -20.53 -9.68
N ILE A 12 -5.09 -20.58 -9.31
CA ILE A 12 -5.84 -19.42 -8.81
C ILE A 12 -5.18 -18.88 -7.56
N LEU A 13 -4.86 -19.70 -6.56
CA LEU A 13 -4.26 -19.25 -5.31
C LEU A 13 -2.88 -18.60 -5.53
N LEU A 14 -2.03 -19.18 -6.35
CA LEU A 14 -0.72 -18.62 -6.68
C LEU A 14 -0.85 -17.31 -7.43
N PHE A 15 -1.68 -17.27 -8.47
CA PHE A 15 -1.85 -16.07 -9.29
C PHE A 15 -2.47 -14.92 -8.49
N MET A 16 -3.51 -15.18 -7.71
CA MET A 16 -4.14 -14.16 -6.85
C MET A 16 -3.17 -13.67 -5.77
N GLY A 17 -2.35 -14.55 -5.21
CA GLY A 17 -1.28 -14.19 -4.29
C GLY A 17 -0.25 -13.26 -4.92
N MET A 18 0.23 -13.58 -6.12
CA MET A 18 1.17 -12.74 -6.88
C MET A 18 0.56 -11.37 -7.22
N LEU A 19 -0.70 -11.33 -7.70
CA LEU A 19 -1.40 -10.07 -7.98
C LEU A 19 -1.62 -9.24 -6.71
N SER A 20 -1.87 -9.87 -5.58
CA SER A 20 -2.05 -9.20 -4.29
C SER A 20 -0.73 -8.57 -3.78
N ALA A 21 0.39 -9.28 -3.94
CA ALA A 21 1.73 -8.78 -3.59
C ALA A 21 2.22 -7.66 -4.53
N PHE A 22 1.62 -7.54 -5.71
CA PHE A 22 2.09 -6.65 -6.76
C PHE A 22 2.07 -5.18 -6.35
N GLY A 23 1.03 -4.74 -5.59
CA GLY A 23 0.96 -3.38 -5.06
C GLY A 23 2.19 -2.98 -4.24
N PRO A 24 2.52 -3.69 -3.14
CA PRO A 24 3.74 -3.46 -2.38
C PRO A 24 5.04 -3.53 -3.21
N PHE A 25 5.13 -4.44 -4.19
CA PHE A 25 6.31 -4.46 -5.07
C PHE A 25 6.43 -3.18 -5.90
N VAL A 26 5.33 -2.64 -6.41
CA VAL A 26 5.33 -1.39 -7.18
C VAL A 26 5.73 -0.18 -6.32
N THR A 27 5.35 -0.16 -5.03
CA THR A 27 5.61 0.98 -4.13
C THR A 27 6.92 0.84 -3.37
N ASP A 28 7.28 -0.36 -2.93
CA ASP A 28 8.31 -0.54 -1.89
C ASP A 28 9.63 -1.12 -2.43
N PHE A 29 9.61 -1.79 -3.60
CA PHE A 29 10.80 -2.44 -4.16
C PHE A 29 11.91 -1.46 -4.54
N TYR A 30 11.56 -0.22 -4.95
CA TYR A 30 12.53 0.80 -5.34
C TYR A 30 12.91 1.77 -4.21
N LEU A 31 12.33 1.64 -3.00
CA LEU A 31 12.61 2.53 -1.87
C LEU A 31 14.11 2.73 -1.59
N PRO A 32 14.94 1.68 -1.61
CA PRO A 32 16.38 1.86 -1.36
C PRO A 32 17.09 2.73 -2.42
N THR A 33 16.47 2.96 -3.58
CA THR A 33 17.04 3.77 -4.67
C THR A 33 16.62 5.25 -4.62
N LEU A 34 15.72 5.65 -3.73
CA LEU A 34 15.23 7.03 -3.68
C LEU A 34 16.35 8.07 -3.55
N PRO A 35 17.39 7.89 -2.69
CA PRO A 35 18.51 8.81 -2.64
C PRO A 35 19.27 8.89 -3.97
N GLN A 36 19.45 7.78 -4.68
CA GLN A 36 20.09 7.78 -5.99
C GLN A 36 19.28 8.59 -7.03
N LEU A 37 17.95 8.45 -7.03
CA LEU A 37 17.07 9.23 -7.93
C LEU A 37 17.20 10.75 -7.71
N THR A 38 17.50 11.21 -6.50
CA THR A 38 17.75 12.62 -6.21
C THR A 38 18.96 13.13 -6.98
N ASN A 39 20.02 12.33 -7.03
CA ASN A 39 21.24 12.67 -7.74
C ASN A 39 21.07 12.55 -9.27
N ASP A 40 20.46 11.44 -9.74
CA ASP A 40 20.35 11.13 -11.17
C ASP A 40 19.41 12.11 -11.90
N PHE A 41 18.34 12.59 -11.23
CA PHE A 41 17.44 13.61 -11.77
C PHE A 41 17.83 15.05 -11.37
N GLU A 42 18.97 15.24 -10.68
CA GLU A 42 19.45 16.55 -10.19
C GLU A 42 18.34 17.36 -9.51
N THR A 43 17.63 16.74 -8.57
CA THR A 43 16.40 17.27 -8.00
C THR A 43 16.42 17.24 -6.45
N THR A 44 15.33 17.68 -5.83
CA THR A 44 15.18 17.71 -4.37
C THR A 44 14.60 16.41 -3.82
N THR A 45 14.94 16.07 -2.59
CA THR A 45 14.36 14.94 -1.83
C THR A 45 12.83 14.98 -1.86
N SER A 46 12.22 16.17 -1.71
CA SER A 46 10.77 16.34 -1.73
C SER A 46 10.16 15.95 -3.08
N LEU A 47 10.79 16.31 -4.21
CA LEU A 47 10.33 15.92 -5.55
C LEU A 47 10.47 14.42 -5.79
N VAL A 48 11.53 13.79 -5.27
CA VAL A 48 11.69 12.33 -5.35
C VAL A 48 10.63 11.62 -4.49
N GLN A 49 10.31 12.14 -3.31
CA GLN A 49 9.22 11.60 -2.49
C GLN A 49 7.84 11.72 -3.16
N LEU A 50 7.64 12.73 -4.02
CA LEU A 50 6.44 12.82 -4.86
C LEU A 50 6.29 11.62 -5.81
N THR A 51 7.35 10.89 -6.13
CA THR A 51 7.25 9.66 -6.95
C THR A 51 6.45 8.57 -6.24
N LEU A 52 6.59 8.45 -4.91
CA LEU A 52 5.72 7.62 -4.09
C LEU A 52 4.29 8.15 -4.07
N THR A 53 4.13 9.45 -3.80
CA THR A 53 2.83 10.13 -3.79
C THR A 53 2.03 9.86 -5.06
N PHE A 54 2.62 10.11 -6.21
CA PHE A 54 1.95 9.92 -7.51
C PHE A 54 1.57 8.46 -7.74
N SER A 55 2.44 7.52 -7.38
CA SER A 55 2.14 6.09 -7.44
C SER A 55 1.00 5.70 -6.50
N MET A 56 0.98 6.22 -5.26
CA MET A 56 -0.05 5.94 -4.26
C MET A 56 -1.40 6.56 -4.63
N ILE A 57 -1.42 7.80 -5.13
CA ILE A 57 -2.63 8.43 -5.65
C ILE A 57 -3.14 7.66 -6.87
N GLY A 58 -2.24 7.23 -7.75
CA GLY A 58 -2.57 6.34 -8.86
C GLY A 58 -3.25 5.05 -8.37
N LEU A 59 -2.66 4.38 -7.37
CA LEU A 59 -3.24 3.19 -6.74
C LEU A 59 -4.62 3.47 -6.14
N ALA A 60 -4.80 4.59 -5.43
CA ALA A 60 -6.07 4.96 -4.82
C ALA A 60 -7.16 5.17 -5.89
N VAL A 61 -6.88 6.02 -6.87
CA VAL A 61 -7.80 6.32 -7.97
C VAL A 61 -8.09 5.07 -8.80
N GLY A 62 -7.06 4.27 -9.07
CA GLY A 62 -7.18 3.01 -9.80
C GLY A 62 -8.13 2.02 -9.10
N GLN A 63 -8.04 1.88 -7.77
CA GLN A 63 -8.95 1.01 -7.02
C GLN A 63 -10.41 1.44 -7.16
N MET A 64 -10.68 2.75 -7.13
CA MET A 64 -12.03 3.27 -7.26
C MET A 64 -12.62 3.12 -8.67
N ILE A 65 -11.79 3.10 -9.70
CA ILE A 65 -12.23 3.04 -11.10
C ILE A 65 -12.22 1.61 -11.63
N ILE A 66 -11.12 0.88 -11.42
CA ILE A 66 -10.94 -0.47 -12.00
C ILE A 66 -11.88 -1.48 -11.33
N GLY A 67 -12.18 -1.33 -10.03
CA GLY A 67 -13.14 -2.17 -9.33
C GLY A 67 -14.50 -2.22 -10.04
N PRO A 68 -15.24 -1.10 -10.13
CA PRO A 68 -16.50 -1.00 -10.85
C PRO A 68 -16.42 -1.37 -12.34
N LEU A 69 -15.32 -1.07 -13.02
CA LEU A 69 -15.10 -1.51 -14.40
C LEU A 69 -15.05 -3.04 -14.48
N SER A 70 -14.39 -3.70 -13.52
CA SER A 70 -14.32 -5.16 -13.48
C SER A 70 -15.66 -5.81 -13.13
N ASP A 71 -16.51 -5.14 -12.36
CA ASP A 71 -17.88 -5.61 -12.08
C ASP A 71 -18.79 -5.50 -13.32
N LYS A 72 -18.53 -4.53 -14.18
CA LYS A 72 -19.34 -4.28 -15.40
C LYS A 72 -18.87 -5.09 -16.59
N TYR A 73 -17.57 -5.15 -16.85
CA TYR A 73 -17.02 -5.77 -18.08
C TYR A 73 -16.48 -7.18 -17.85
N GLY A 74 -16.54 -7.71 -16.63
CA GLY A 74 -15.92 -8.97 -16.23
C GLY A 74 -14.51 -8.76 -15.67
N ARG A 75 -13.94 -9.77 -15.03
CA ARG A 75 -12.65 -9.68 -14.32
C ARG A 75 -11.47 -9.68 -15.26
N ARG A 76 -11.50 -10.55 -16.26
CA ARG A 76 -10.37 -10.85 -17.15
C ARG A 76 -9.94 -9.64 -17.98
N THR A 77 -10.85 -8.98 -18.66
CA THR A 77 -10.51 -7.87 -19.58
C THR A 77 -9.89 -6.69 -18.88
N PRO A 78 -10.46 -6.12 -17.78
CA PRO A 78 -9.82 -5.04 -17.05
C PRO A 78 -8.48 -5.44 -16.42
N LEU A 79 -8.30 -6.70 -16.00
CA LEU A 79 -7.03 -7.19 -15.47
C LEU A 79 -5.93 -7.15 -16.54
N ILE A 80 -6.20 -7.70 -17.74
CA ILE A 80 -5.25 -7.70 -18.86
C ILE A 80 -4.89 -6.26 -19.27
N LEU A 81 -5.89 -5.37 -19.38
CA LEU A 81 -5.65 -3.96 -19.71
C LEU A 81 -4.82 -3.24 -18.65
N SER A 82 -5.08 -3.51 -17.37
CA SER A 82 -4.28 -2.95 -16.26
C SER A 82 -2.84 -3.45 -16.31
N LEU A 83 -2.60 -4.74 -16.50
CA LEU A 83 -1.25 -5.28 -16.59
C LEU A 83 -0.50 -4.79 -17.84
N ALA A 84 -1.18 -4.64 -18.98
CA ALA A 84 -0.59 -4.05 -20.18
C ALA A 84 -0.21 -2.58 -19.95
N LEU A 85 -1.10 -1.79 -19.33
CA LEU A 85 -0.84 -0.39 -18.98
C LEU A 85 0.33 -0.28 -17.98
N PHE A 86 0.44 -1.21 -17.02
CA PHE A 86 1.56 -1.28 -16.09
C PHE A 86 2.89 -1.49 -16.84
N ILE A 87 2.94 -2.41 -17.79
CA ILE A 87 4.13 -2.65 -18.61
C ILE A 87 4.53 -1.39 -19.38
N VAL A 88 3.57 -0.76 -20.06
CA VAL A 88 3.83 0.47 -20.86
C VAL A 88 4.33 1.59 -19.95
N SER A 89 3.70 1.82 -18.81
CA SER A 89 4.12 2.87 -17.87
C SER A 89 5.47 2.56 -17.22
N THR A 90 5.80 1.29 -16.96
CA THR A 90 7.11 0.89 -16.43
C THR A 90 8.21 1.13 -17.47
N VAL A 91 7.97 0.81 -18.74
CA VAL A 91 8.88 1.15 -19.83
C VAL A 91 9.05 2.66 -19.93
N ALA A 92 7.96 3.44 -19.83
CA ALA A 92 8.04 4.90 -19.84
C ALA A 92 8.86 5.45 -18.65
N CYS A 93 8.77 4.85 -17.47
CA CYS A 93 9.63 5.19 -16.32
C CYS A 93 11.13 5.01 -16.65
N LEU A 94 11.50 3.91 -17.31
CA LEU A 94 12.91 3.63 -17.68
C LEU A 94 13.49 4.64 -18.67
N TYR A 95 12.64 5.28 -19.48
CA TYR A 95 13.06 6.28 -20.46
C TYR A 95 12.78 7.74 -20.03
N ALA A 96 12.33 7.95 -18.78
CA ALA A 96 12.08 9.28 -18.25
C ALA A 96 13.41 10.07 -18.14
N ARG A 97 13.44 11.28 -18.70
CA ARG A 97 14.63 12.14 -18.72
C ARG A 97 14.63 13.20 -17.62
N ASP A 98 13.49 13.43 -17.01
CA ASP A 98 13.27 14.43 -15.98
C ASP A 98 12.28 13.90 -14.94
N ILE A 99 12.33 14.49 -13.74
CA ILE A 99 11.51 14.07 -12.61
C ILE A 99 10.00 14.21 -12.87
N HIS A 100 9.58 15.21 -13.64
CA HIS A 100 8.16 15.46 -13.89
C HIS A 100 7.55 14.39 -14.81
N SER A 101 8.26 14.01 -15.88
CA SER A 101 7.86 12.88 -16.73
C SER A 101 7.84 11.57 -15.94
N PHE A 102 8.82 11.35 -15.07
CA PHE A 102 8.86 10.20 -14.19
C PHE A 102 7.65 10.17 -13.23
N LEU A 103 7.27 11.31 -12.62
CA LEU A 103 6.09 11.43 -11.74
C LEU A 103 4.80 11.02 -12.46
N ILE A 104 4.58 11.49 -13.70
CA ILE A 104 3.40 11.10 -14.49
C ILE A 104 3.40 9.59 -14.77
N CYS A 105 4.55 9.05 -15.17
CA CYS A 105 4.69 7.61 -15.39
C CYS A 105 4.40 6.80 -14.12
N ARG A 106 4.87 7.25 -12.95
CA ARG A 106 4.60 6.64 -11.65
C ARG A 106 3.12 6.65 -11.28
N PHE A 107 2.41 7.77 -11.58
CA PHE A 107 0.95 7.82 -11.38
C PHE A 107 0.24 6.77 -12.23
N ILE A 108 0.57 6.67 -13.53
CA ILE A 108 -0.04 5.70 -14.44
C ILE A 108 0.31 4.27 -14.01
N GLN A 109 1.55 4.04 -13.58
CA GLN A 109 2.02 2.75 -13.09
C GLN A 109 1.27 2.32 -11.82
N GLY A 110 1.08 3.23 -10.86
CA GLY A 110 0.27 2.98 -9.66
C GLY A 110 -1.20 2.70 -9.98
N PHE A 111 -1.80 3.52 -10.87
CA PHE A 111 -3.17 3.31 -11.35
C PHE A 111 -3.35 1.92 -11.96
N ALA A 112 -2.43 1.51 -12.81
CA ALA A 112 -2.43 0.20 -13.44
C ALA A 112 -2.24 -0.94 -12.42
N GLY A 113 -1.32 -0.78 -11.46
CA GLY A 113 -1.06 -1.74 -10.37
C GLY A 113 -2.29 -2.01 -9.50
N ALA A 114 -3.18 -1.03 -9.34
CA ALA A 114 -4.44 -1.18 -8.61
C ALA A 114 -5.34 -2.28 -9.18
N GLY A 115 -5.27 -2.51 -10.51
CA GLY A 115 -6.05 -3.56 -11.17
C GLY A 115 -5.73 -4.96 -10.63
N GLY A 116 -4.45 -5.28 -10.46
CA GLY A 116 -4.05 -6.55 -9.85
C GLY A 116 -4.59 -6.71 -8.43
N LEU A 117 -4.46 -5.65 -7.63
CA LEU A 117 -4.87 -5.66 -6.21
C LEU A 117 -6.38 -5.83 -6.04
N VAL A 118 -7.20 -5.08 -6.79
CA VAL A 118 -8.67 -5.12 -6.67
C VAL A 118 -9.25 -6.36 -7.30
N ILE A 119 -8.82 -6.69 -8.52
CA ILE A 119 -9.42 -7.79 -9.27
C ILE A 119 -9.06 -9.15 -8.65
N SER A 120 -7.87 -9.29 -8.06
CA SER A 120 -7.52 -10.53 -7.34
C SER A 120 -8.50 -10.82 -6.19
N ARG A 121 -8.88 -9.81 -5.42
CA ARG A 121 -9.88 -9.95 -4.34
C ARG A 121 -11.26 -10.31 -4.90
N SER A 122 -11.67 -9.65 -5.98
CA SER A 122 -12.95 -9.91 -6.63
C SER A 122 -13.04 -11.35 -7.19
N ILE A 123 -11.99 -11.83 -7.86
CA ILE A 123 -11.93 -13.22 -8.35
C ILE A 123 -12.07 -14.22 -7.21
N VAL A 124 -11.42 -13.94 -6.07
CA VAL A 124 -11.52 -14.82 -4.89
C VAL A 124 -12.95 -14.85 -4.34
N THR A 125 -13.65 -13.71 -4.30
CA THR A 125 -15.06 -13.66 -3.88
C THR A 125 -16.01 -14.33 -4.87
N ASP A 126 -15.70 -14.28 -6.17
CA ASP A 126 -16.52 -14.96 -7.20
C ASP A 126 -16.41 -16.49 -7.12
N LEU A 127 -15.24 -17.01 -6.72
CA LEU A 127 -14.93 -18.44 -6.78
C LEU A 127 -15.10 -19.20 -5.46
N TYR A 128 -15.00 -18.50 -4.32
CA TYR A 128 -14.98 -19.13 -3.01
C TYR A 128 -16.06 -18.56 -2.10
N THR A 129 -16.62 -19.43 -1.24
CA THR A 129 -17.63 -19.06 -0.23
C THR A 129 -17.29 -19.69 1.13
N GLY A 130 -17.88 -19.20 2.20
CA GLY A 130 -17.76 -19.76 3.54
C GLY A 130 -16.30 -19.88 4.04
N SER A 131 -15.96 -21.06 4.59
CA SER A 131 -14.63 -21.30 5.16
C SER A 131 -13.49 -21.28 4.13
N SER A 132 -13.76 -21.64 2.88
CA SER A 132 -12.74 -21.61 1.83
C SER A 132 -12.42 -20.17 1.39
N LEU A 133 -13.39 -19.29 1.38
CA LEU A 133 -13.20 -17.85 1.19
C LEU A 133 -12.32 -17.26 2.30
N ALA A 134 -12.65 -17.53 3.56
CA ALA A 134 -11.89 -17.07 4.71
C ALA A 134 -10.42 -17.54 4.67
N LYS A 135 -10.18 -18.81 4.35
CA LYS A 135 -8.82 -19.37 4.21
C LYS A 135 -8.02 -18.68 3.10
N THR A 136 -8.66 -18.43 1.95
CA THR A 136 -8.00 -17.78 0.81
C THR A 136 -7.67 -16.31 1.14
N PHE A 137 -8.58 -15.57 1.77
CA PHE A 137 -8.30 -14.21 2.23
C PHE A 137 -7.21 -14.16 3.30
N SER A 138 -7.16 -15.12 4.23
CA SER A 138 -6.08 -15.22 5.21
C SER A 138 -4.72 -15.44 4.54
N LEU A 139 -4.66 -16.27 3.49
CA LEU A 139 -3.44 -16.46 2.70
C LEU A 139 -3.03 -15.17 1.98
N MET A 140 -3.98 -14.48 1.33
CA MET A 140 -3.70 -13.18 0.68
C MET A 140 -3.24 -12.14 1.70
N ALA A 141 -3.84 -12.11 2.88
CA ALA A 141 -3.43 -11.21 3.96
C ALA A 141 -2.00 -11.51 4.44
N ALA A 142 -1.63 -12.80 4.57
CA ALA A 142 -0.26 -13.19 4.90
C ALA A 142 0.74 -12.75 3.82
N ILE A 143 0.41 -12.94 2.54
CA ILE A 143 1.24 -12.48 1.40
C ILE A 143 1.37 -10.95 1.42
N ASN A 144 0.28 -10.22 1.64
CA ASN A 144 0.28 -8.76 1.75
C ASN A 144 1.06 -8.26 2.98
N GLY A 145 1.16 -9.04 4.04
CA GLY A 145 2.00 -8.72 5.19
C GLY A 145 3.49 -8.94 4.93
N ILE A 146 3.83 -10.00 4.16
CA ILE A 146 5.23 -10.34 3.84
C ILE A 146 5.78 -9.49 2.69
N ALA A 147 4.96 -9.11 1.71
CA ALA A 147 5.41 -8.41 0.52
C ALA A 147 6.09 -7.06 0.81
N PRO A 148 5.57 -6.18 1.70
CA PRO A 148 6.26 -4.94 2.10
C PRO A 148 7.58 -5.17 2.83
N VAL A 149 7.76 -6.34 3.46
CA VAL A 149 9.04 -6.74 4.06
C VAL A 149 10.03 -7.16 2.96
N GLY A 150 9.58 -8.05 2.09
CA GLY A 150 10.42 -8.67 1.07
C GLY A 150 10.83 -7.69 -0.04
N ALA A 151 9.94 -6.79 -0.45
CA ALA A 151 10.20 -5.92 -1.58
C ALA A 151 11.41 -5.01 -1.36
N PRO A 152 11.53 -4.19 -0.29
CA PRO A 152 12.72 -3.35 -0.07
C PRO A 152 13.98 -4.16 0.20
N VAL A 153 13.87 -5.32 0.89
CA VAL A 153 15.03 -6.21 1.12
C VAL A 153 15.60 -6.71 -0.20
N LEU A 154 14.75 -7.19 -1.08
CA LEU A 154 15.16 -7.60 -2.43
C LEU A 154 15.71 -6.41 -3.22
N GLY A 155 15.08 -5.23 -3.13
CA GLY A 155 15.56 -3.99 -3.73
C GLY A 155 16.95 -3.63 -3.28
N GLY A 156 17.21 -3.61 -1.96
CA GLY A 156 18.54 -3.31 -1.40
C GLY A 156 19.60 -4.34 -1.75
N ILE A 157 19.24 -5.62 -1.86
CA ILE A 157 20.15 -6.67 -2.35
C ILE A 157 20.48 -6.42 -3.82
N MET A 158 19.50 -6.09 -4.66
CA MET A 158 19.70 -5.83 -6.08
C MET A 158 20.59 -4.62 -6.35
N MET A 159 20.54 -3.59 -5.50
CA MET A 159 21.40 -2.41 -5.60
C MET A 159 22.91 -2.71 -5.50
N LYS A 160 23.30 -3.94 -5.14
CA LYS A 160 24.71 -4.35 -5.22
C LYS A 160 25.20 -4.60 -6.65
N TRP A 161 24.29 -4.87 -7.57
CA TRP A 161 24.60 -5.26 -8.96
C TRP A 161 23.96 -4.34 -10.00
N THR A 162 23.02 -3.47 -9.59
CA THR A 162 22.31 -2.59 -10.49
C THR A 162 21.89 -1.30 -9.78
N ASP A 163 21.36 -0.37 -10.54
CA ASP A 163 20.77 0.90 -10.10
C ASP A 163 19.23 0.84 -10.11
N TRP A 164 18.56 1.99 -10.01
CA TRP A 164 17.12 2.08 -10.08
C TRP A 164 16.54 1.58 -11.41
N HIS A 165 17.27 1.71 -12.53
CA HIS A 165 16.83 1.18 -13.83
C HIS A 165 16.69 -0.34 -13.78
N GLY A 166 17.67 -1.04 -13.18
CA GLY A 166 17.58 -2.49 -13.01
C GLY A 166 16.40 -2.92 -12.15
N ILE A 167 16.04 -2.14 -11.11
CA ILE A 167 14.85 -2.41 -10.29
C ILE A 167 13.58 -2.26 -11.13
N PHE A 168 13.46 -1.20 -11.95
CA PHE A 168 12.32 -1.03 -12.85
C PHE A 168 12.28 -2.09 -13.96
N LEU A 169 13.44 -2.57 -14.43
CA LEU A 169 13.51 -3.69 -15.37
C LEU A 169 12.96 -4.99 -14.75
N ILE A 170 13.27 -5.26 -13.49
CA ILE A 170 12.71 -6.42 -12.77
C ILE A 170 11.19 -6.27 -12.62
N LEU A 171 10.69 -5.08 -12.28
CA LEU A 171 9.25 -4.80 -12.23
C LEU A 171 8.58 -5.01 -13.59
N LEU A 172 9.25 -4.64 -14.67
CA LEU A 172 8.79 -4.89 -16.04
C LEU A 172 8.67 -6.39 -16.32
N VAL A 173 9.71 -7.17 -15.98
CA VAL A 173 9.70 -8.63 -16.16
C VAL A 173 8.57 -9.28 -15.35
N ILE A 174 8.37 -8.87 -14.09
CA ILE A 174 7.25 -9.33 -13.27
C ILE A 174 5.91 -8.99 -13.94
N GLY A 175 5.74 -7.77 -14.45
CA GLY A 175 4.54 -7.35 -15.17
C GLY A 175 4.26 -8.20 -16.41
N VAL A 176 5.28 -8.51 -17.21
CA VAL A 176 5.17 -9.38 -18.39
C VAL A 176 4.77 -10.81 -18.00
N ILE A 177 5.37 -11.37 -16.96
CA ILE A 177 5.02 -12.69 -16.44
C ILE A 177 3.55 -12.71 -15.99
N LEU A 178 3.13 -11.70 -15.19
CA LEU A 178 1.75 -11.60 -14.72
C LEU A 178 0.75 -11.43 -15.87
N LEU A 179 1.10 -10.66 -16.90
CA LEU A 179 0.28 -10.52 -18.10
C LEU A 179 0.15 -11.85 -18.85
N GLY A 180 1.25 -12.58 -19.03
CA GLY A 180 1.25 -13.91 -19.64
C GLY A 180 0.35 -14.90 -18.89
N ILE A 181 0.44 -14.93 -17.55
CA ILE A 181 -0.43 -15.74 -16.70
C ILE A 181 -1.89 -15.24 -16.79
N GLY A 182 -2.09 -13.92 -16.86
CA GLY A 182 -3.41 -13.28 -16.98
C GLY A 182 -4.17 -13.70 -18.25
N PHE A 183 -3.47 -13.97 -19.35
CA PHE A 183 -4.09 -14.52 -20.55
C PHE A 183 -4.62 -15.96 -20.35
N ALA A 184 -4.00 -16.74 -19.48
CA ALA A 184 -4.46 -18.08 -19.12
C ALA A 184 -5.62 -18.09 -18.11
N GLN A 185 -5.90 -16.94 -17.45
CA GLN A 185 -7.02 -16.80 -16.51
C GLN A 185 -8.35 -16.80 -17.26
N HIS A 186 -9.26 -17.68 -16.85
CA HIS A 186 -10.63 -17.68 -17.33
C HIS A 186 -11.48 -16.63 -16.63
N GLU A 187 -12.54 -16.15 -17.33
CA GLU A 187 -13.50 -15.21 -16.73
C GLU A 187 -14.24 -15.89 -15.57
N THR A 188 -14.36 -15.17 -14.45
CA THR A 188 -15.00 -15.69 -13.23
C THR A 188 -16.36 -15.06 -12.95
N LEU A 189 -16.64 -13.89 -13.52
CA LEU A 189 -17.91 -13.20 -13.37
C LEU A 189 -18.83 -13.52 -14.53
N GLU A 190 -19.88 -14.32 -14.28
CA GLU A 190 -20.92 -14.66 -15.25
C GLU A 190 -21.61 -13.40 -15.78
N LYS A 191 -22.01 -13.42 -17.05
CA LYS A 191 -22.61 -12.25 -17.72
C LYS A 191 -23.88 -11.74 -17.02
N GLU A 192 -24.64 -12.65 -16.43
CA GLU A 192 -25.88 -12.36 -15.70
C GLU A 192 -25.61 -11.62 -14.39
N ASN A 193 -24.47 -11.85 -13.76
CA ASN A 193 -24.05 -11.25 -12.51
C ASN A 193 -23.30 -9.92 -12.69
N ARG A 194 -23.09 -9.48 -13.94
CA ARG A 194 -22.41 -8.21 -14.24
C ARG A 194 -23.29 -7.01 -13.90
N PHE A 195 -22.64 -5.98 -13.37
CA PHE A 195 -23.30 -4.75 -13.02
C PHE A 195 -23.87 -4.02 -14.26
N GLN A 196 -25.18 -3.73 -14.27
CA GLN A 196 -25.87 -3.08 -15.39
C GLN A 196 -25.90 -1.55 -15.29
N GLY A 197 -25.43 -0.96 -14.17
CA GLY A 197 -25.50 0.49 -13.94
C GLY A 197 -24.33 1.27 -14.56
N GLY A 198 -24.38 2.59 -14.41
CA GLY A 198 -23.28 3.48 -14.75
C GLY A 198 -22.12 3.33 -13.75
N VAL A 199 -20.87 3.36 -14.21
CA VAL A 199 -19.68 3.27 -13.34
C VAL A 199 -19.71 4.36 -12.25
N PHE A 200 -20.14 5.57 -12.62
CA PHE A 200 -20.23 6.69 -11.68
C PHE A 200 -21.34 6.55 -10.62
N SER A 201 -22.39 5.75 -10.86
CA SER A 201 -23.41 5.51 -9.84
C SER A 201 -22.89 4.72 -8.63
N THR A 202 -21.72 4.11 -8.76
CA THR A 202 -21.05 3.44 -7.62
C THR A 202 -20.56 4.44 -6.58
N PHE A 203 -20.18 5.67 -6.99
CA PHE A 203 -19.71 6.70 -6.06
C PHE A 203 -20.78 7.19 -5.10
N THR A 204 -22.06 7.21 -5.51
CA THR A 204 -23.16 7.61 -4.64
C THR A 204 -23.38 6.61 -3.50
N ARG A 205 -22.92 5.36 -3.64
CA ARG A 205 -23.01 4.32 -2.60
C ARG A 205 -21.99 4.50 -1.47
N PHE A 206 -20.97 5.34 -1.65
CA PHE A 206 -20.01 5.66 -0.59
C PHE A 206 -20.60 6.65 0.44
N ILE A 207 -21.54 7.52 0.03
CA ILE A 207 -22.11 8.54 0.90
C ILE A 207 -22.77 7.95 2.15
N PRO A 208 -23.68 6.95 2.05
CA PRO A 208 -24.29 6.34 3.23
C PRO A 208 -23.28 5.73 4.20
N VAL A 209 -22.19 5.13 3.67
CA VAL A 209 -21.15 4.51 4.47
C VAL A 209 -20.36 5.58 5.26
N LEU A 210 -20.04 6.72 4.62
CA LEU A 210 -19.39 7.85 5.28
C LEU A 210 -20.30 8.56 6.31
N CYS A 211 -21.61 8.50 6.15
CA CYS A 211 -22.56 9.02 7.13
C CYS A 211 -22.63 8.18 8.41
N ASN A 212 -22.14 6.93 8.39
CA ASN A 212 -22.04 6.12 9.60
C ASN A 212 -20.91 6.62 10.51
N ARG A 213 -21.28 7.30 11.60
CA ARG A 213 -20.34 7.95 12.52
C ARG A 213 -19.30 6.99 13.07
N ARG A 214 -19.67 5.74 13.44
CA ARG A 214 -18.73 4.75 13.98
C ARG A 214 -17.75 4.27 12.92
N PHE A 215 -18.24 3.98 11.71
CA PHE A 215 -17.37 3.64 10.59
C PHE A 215 -16.35 4.76 10.31
N THR A 216 -16.82 6.00 10.23
CA THR A 216 -15.95 7.17 9.95
C THR A 216 -14.90 7.39 11.05
N GLN A 217 -15.21 7.11 12.32
CA GLN A 217 -14.22 7.15 13.40
C GLN A 217 -13.11 6.10 13.21
N TYR A 218 -13.47 4.84 12.90
CA TYR A 218 -12.47 3.80 12.59
C TYR A 218 -11.69 4.11 11.31
N LEU A 219 -12.32 4.71 10.30
CA LEU A 219 -11.68 5.19 9.08
C LEU A 219 -10.60 6.24 9.42
N ILE A 220 -10.89 7.21 10.30
CA ILE A 220 -9.92 8.21 10.75
C ILE A 220 -8.77 7.55 11.49
N ILE A 221 -9.05 6.65 12.45
CA ILE A 221 -8.00 5.90 13.17
C ILE A 221 -7.06 5.22 12.18
N GLN A 222 -7.60 4.50 11.19
CA GLN A 222 -6.81 3.79 10.20
C GLN A 222 -6.03 4.75 9.29
N THR A 223 -6.66 5.82 8.83
CA THR A 223 -6.04 6.80 7.94
C THR A 223 -4.83 7.45 8.60
N PHE A 224 -4.93 7.91 9.84
CA PHE A 224 -3.81 8.54 10.54
C PHE A 224 -2.74 7.54 10.99
N ALA A 225 -3.12 6.32 11.38
CA ALA A 225 -2.16 5.25 11.63
C ALA A 225 -1.36 4.91 10.37
N MET A 226 -2.02 4.83 9.21
CA MET A 226 -1.35 4.68 7.91
C MET A 226 -0.51 5.88 7.52
N GLY A 227 -0.89 7.11 7.94
CA GLY A 227 -0.06 8.30 7.75
C GLY A 227 1.32 8.17 8.40
N VAL A 228 1.40 7.59 9.60
CA VAL A 228 2.70 7.28 10.24
C VAL A 228 3.50 6.28 9.41
N LEU A 229 2.85 5.21 8.93
CA LEU A 229 3.52 4.20 8.11
C LEU A 229 4.07 4.80 6.82
N PHE A 230 3.26 5.54 6.08
CA PHE A 230 3.69 6.12 4.80
C PHE A 230 4.68 7.27 4.99
N GLY A 231 4.59 8.05 6.08
CA GLY A 231 5.62 9.01 6.47
C GLY A 231 6.95 8.32 6.75
N TYR A 232 6.95 7.21 7.50
CA TYR A 232 8.12 6.38 7.70
C TYR A 232 8.67 5.82 6.38
N ILE A 233 7.81 5.23 5.54
CA ILE A 233 8.22 4.66 4.24
C ILE A 233 8.91 5.72 3.36
N ALA A 234 8.35 6.93 3.29
CA ALA A 234 8.87 8.00 2.44
C ALA A 234 10.17 8.62 2.97
N ALA A 235 10.30 8.76 4.29
CA ALA A 235 11.43 9.43 4.92
C ALA A 235 12.60 8.50 5.23
N SER A 236 12.33 7.23 5.58
CA SER A 236 13.35 6.30 6.07
C SER A 236 14.54 6.08 5.12
N PRO A 237 14.40 6.02 3.79
CA PRO A 237 15.57 5.87 2.90
C PRO A 237 16.56 7.03 3.06
N PHE A 238 16.04 8.25 3.16
CA PHE A 238 16.86 9.46 3.30
C PHE A 238 17.43 9.61 4.71
N ILE A 239 16.60 9.36 5.75
CA ILE A 239 17.06 9.40 7.14
C ILE A 239 18.17 8.38 7.37
N PHE A 240 17.99 7.13 6.92
CA PHE A 240 18.96 6.06 7.18
C PHE A 240 20.20 6.18 6.30
N GLN A 241 20.02 6.40 4.99
CA GLN A 241 21.12 6.34 4.04
C GLN A 241 21.86 7.68 3.92
N GLU A 242 21.17 8.82 3.85
CA GLU A 242 21.81 10.14 3.70
C GLU A 242 22.24 10.74 5.04
N HIS A 243 21.36 10.72 6.07
CA HIS A 243 21.65 11.36 7.35
C HIS A 243 22.54 10.48 8.25
N TYR A 244 22.16 9.19 8.45
CA TYR A 244 22.94 8.26 9.29
C TYR A 244 23.98 7.45 8.51
N HIS A 245 24.12 7.64 7.20
CA HIS A 245 25.08 6.98 6.33
C HIS A 245 25.02 5.44 6.36
N VAL A 246 23.82 4.89 6.58
CA VAL A 246 23.58 3.45 6.59
C VAL A 246 23.57 2.93 5.15
N SER A 247 24.20 1.79 4.88
CA SER A 247 24.22 1.20 3.54
C SER A 247 22.80 0.82 3.06
N PRO A 248 22.53 0.81 1.74
CA PRO A 248 21.22 0.40 1.20
C PRO A 248 20.79 -1.00 1.64
N LEU A 249 21.73 -1.92 1.78
CA LEU A 249 21.44 -3.27 2.29
C LEU A 249 21.02 -3.24 3.77
N MET A 250 21.76 -2.50 4.60
CA MET A 250 21.44 -2.40 6.03
C MET A 250 20.12 -1.67 6.25
N TYR A 251 19.85 -0.59 5.48
CA TYR A 251 18.54 0.03 5.43
C TYR A 251 17.42 -0.98 5.16
N SER A 252 17.61 -1.82 4.14
CA SER A 252 16.62 -2.83 3.75
C SER A 252 16.40 -3.89 4.83
N ILE A 253 17.45 -4.27 5.57
CA ILE A 253 17.36 -5.20 6.70
C ILE A 253 16.55 -4.56 7.85
N CYS A 254 16.86 -3.30 8.23
CA CYS A 254 16.12 -2.56 9.24
C CYS A 254 14.64 -2.39 8.83
N PHE A 255 14.39 -1.99 7.58
CA PHE A 255 13.03 -1.86 7.05
C PHE A 255 12.27 -3.20 7.10
N GLY A 256 12.94 -4.29 6.74
CA GLY A 256 12.39 -5.64 6.81
C GLY A 256 12.06 -6.07 8.25
N ALA A 257 12.95 -5.81 9.20
CA ALA A 257 12.72 -6.06 10.62
C ALA A 257 11.51 -5.26 11.14
N ASN A 258 11.41 -3.97 10.79
CA ASN A 258 10.30 -3.10 11.13
C ASN A 258 8.97 -3.61 10.56
N ALA A 259 8.95 -4.07 9.32
CA ALA A 259 7.77 -4.63 8.71
C ALA A 259 7.34 -5.97 9.33
N LEU A 260 8.29 -6.80 9.79
CA LEU A 260 7.97 -7.99 10.61
C LEU A 260 7.35 -7.60 11.95
N GLY A 261 7.78 -6.50 12.56
CA GLY A 261 7.19 -5.95 13.78
C GLY A 261 5.70 -5.64 13.62
N ILE A 262 5.27 -5.14 12.46
CA ILE A 262 3.85 -4.86 12.15
C ILE A 262 2.98 -6.13 12.17
N MET A 263 3.54 -7.31 11.97
CA MET A 263 2.79 -8.57 11.99
C MET A 263 2.39 -9.03 13.40
N ALA A 264 2.87 -8.38 14.46
CA ALA A 264 2.50 -8.68 15.84
C ALA A 264 1.06 -8.25 16.12
N GLN A 265 0.15 -9.22 16.29
CA GLN A 265 -1.29 -8.95 16.46
C GLN A 265 -1.69 -9.03 17.94
N ARG A 266 -2.32 -7.95 18.52
CA ARG A 266 -3.34 -7.99 19.60
C ARG A 266 -3.77 -6.62 20.13
N ALA A 267 -5.10 -6.48 20.45
CA ALA A 267 -5.76 -5.48 21.31
C ALA A 267 -5.63 -3.97 20.98
N LEU A 268 -6.71 -3.38 20.44
CA LEU A 268 -6.79 -1.96 20.06
C LEU A 268 -6.45 -0.98 21.21
N ARG A 269 -6.89 -1.21 22.44
CA ARG A 269 -6.62 -0.31 23.58
C ARG A 269 -5.14 -0.23 23.95
N VAL A 270 -4.48 -1.36 24.05
CA VAL A 270 -3.05 -1.43 24.37
C VAL A 270 -2.23 -0.89 23.19
N GLY A 271 -2.61 -1.28 21.97
CA GLY A 271 -1.98 -0.81 20.75
C GLY A 271 -2.06 0.70 20.56
N SER A 272 -3.22 1.33 20.78
CA SER A 272 -3.40 2.78 20.59
C SER A 272 -2.64 3.63 21.61
N SER A 273 -2.57 3.20 22.88
CA SER A 273 -1.80 3.90 23.92
C SER A 273 -0.29 3.72 23.70
N GLY A 274 0.15 2.50 23.34
CA GLY A 274 1.55 2.24 22.98
C GLY A 274 1.98 3.02 21.75
N PHE A 275 1.16 3.04 20.72
CA PHE A 275 1.39 3.81 19.49
C PHE A 275 1.53 5.32 19.76
N PHE A 276 0.68 5.88 20.64
CA PHE A 276 0.75 7.29 21.02
C PHE A 276 2.06 7.62 21.74
N VAL A 277 2.38 6.87 22.79
CA VAL A 277 3.59 7.14 23.60
C VAL A 277 4.86 6.93 22.77
N LEU A 278 4.97 5.79 22.09
CA LEU A 278 6.13 5.47 21.26
C LEU A 278 6.27 6.43 20.07
N GLY A 279 5.14 6.88 19.49
CA GLY A 279 5.14 7.86 18.42
C GLY A 279 5.67 9.22 18.87
N LEU A 280 5.27 9.70 20.04
CA LEU A 280 5.83 10.94 20.60
C LEU A 280 7.32 10.79 20.96
N CYS A 281 7.73 9.65 21.53
CA CYS A 281 9.14 9.37 21.80
C CYS A 281 9.98 9.32 20.51
N ALA A 282 9.48 8.64 19.45
CA ALA A 282 10.16 8.57 18.17
C ALA A 282 10.24 9.93 17.48
N ALA A 283 9.17 10.72 17.55
CA ALA A 283 9.15 12.09 17.05
C ALA A 283 10.18 12.97 17.78
N ALA A 284 10.22 12.92 19.11
CA ALA A 284 11.20 13.66 19.90
C ALA A 284 12.64 13.22 19.60
N ALA A 285 12.89 11.93 19.46
CA ALA A 285 14.20 11.39 19.13
C ALA A 285 14.68 11.83 17.72
N LEU A 286 13.79 11.88 16.74
CA LEU A 286 14.08 12.39 15.39
C LEU A 286 14.39 13.89 15.42
N ILE A 287 13.54 14.69 16.09
CA ILE A 287 13.71 16.15 16.17
C ILE A 287 14.98 16.53 16.93
N ALA A 288 15.34 15.76 17.97
CA ALA A 288 16.55 15.96 18.77
C ALA A 288 17.82 15.33 18.16
N ASP A 289 17.73 14.77 16.96
CA ASP A 289 18.84 14.13 16.23
C ASP A 289 19.61 13.11 17.09
N MET A 290 18.86 12.21 17.73
CA MET A 290 19.42 11.18 18.59
C MET A 290 20.16 10.10 17.80
N PRO A 291 21.07 9.32 18.42
CA PRO A 291 21.81 8.26 17.72
C PRO A 291 20.90 7.25 17.01
N PHE A 292 21.34 6.79 15.83
CA PHE A 292 20.61 5.87 14.94
C PHE A 292 19.96 4.68 15.68
N GLY A 293 20.73 4.00 16.57
CA GLY A 293 20.23 2.83 17.29
C GLY A 293 19.01 3.11 18.17
N LEU A 294 18.94 4.31 18.79
CA LEU A 294 17.77 4.72 19.58
C LEU A 294 16.58 5.05 18.67
N VAL A 295 16.81 5.81 17.60
CA VAL A 295 15.77 6.18 16.64
C VAL A 295 15.17 4.94 16.00
N GLU A 296 15.99 4.00 15.53
CA GLU A 296 15.53 2.75 14.92
C GLU A 296 14.77 1.87 15.90
N SER A 297 15.24 1.76 17.16
CA SER A 297 14.53 0.98 18.18
C SER A 297 13.14 1.56 18.48
N LEU A 298 13.01 2.88 18.55
CA LEU A 298 11.72 3.55 18.78
C LEU A 298 10.79 3.42 17.56
N LEU A 299 11.32 3.54 16.35
CA LEU A 299 10.56 3.32 15.12
C LEU A 299 10.07 1.87 15.02
N PHE A 300 10.92 0.88 15.33
CA PHE A 300 10.54 -0.53 15.39
C PHE A 300 9.38 -0.76 16.37
N LEU A 301 9.49 -0.29 17.61
CA LEU A 301 8.43 -0.45 18.62
C LEU A 301 7.13 0.29 18.22
N LEU A 302 7.25 1.46 17.60
CA LEU A 302 6.11 2.20 17.05
C LEU A 302 5.40 1.37 15.98
N LEU A 303 6.13 0.77 15.05
CA LEU A 303 5.56 -0.07 13.99
C LEU A 303 4.98 -1.39 14.51
N VAL A 304 5.55 -1.98 15.56
CA VAL A 304 4.92 -3.10 16.29
C VAL A 304 3.54 -2.67 16.83
N SER A 305 3.46 -1.50 17.46
CA SER A 305 2.19 -0.96 17.98
C SER A 305 1.19 -0.68 16.85
N LEU A 306 1.67 -0.23 15.68
CA LEU A 306 0.87 -0.05 14.47
C LEU A 306 0.23 -1.37 14.00
N GLY A 307 1.00 -2.46 14.03
CA GLY A 307 0.51 -3.80 13.70
C GLY A 307 -0.63 -4.29 14.61
N MET A 308 -0.75 -3.75 15.83
CA MET A 308 -1.89 -4.01 16.71
C MET A 308 -3.12 -3.17 16.35
N VAL A 309 -2.93 -1.93 15.91
CA VAL A 309 -4.01 -0.96 15.62
C VAL A 309 -4.69 -1.25 14.29
N LEU A 310 -3.91 -1.45 13.21
CA LEU A 310 -4.44 -1.52 11.85
C LEU A 310 -5.42 -2.68 11.61
N PRO A 311 -5.09 -3.95 11.90
CA PRO A 311 -6.02 -5.06 11.64
C PRO A 311 -7.29 -4.94 12.48
N THR A 312 -7.15 -4.46 13.72
CA THR A 312 -8.28 -4.34 14.64
C THR A 312 -9.22 -3.22 14.20
N SER A 313 -8.70 -2.04 13.84
CA SER A 313 -9.52 -0.92 13.34
C SER A 313 -10.21 -1.28 12.02
N THR A 314 -9.52 -1.97 11.10
CA THR A 314 -10.10 -2.45 9.85
C THR A 314 -11.27 -3.43 10.11
N ALA A 315 -11.06 -4.43 10.98
CA ALA A 315 -12.09 -5.40 11.30
C ALA A 315 -13.33 -4.75 11.92
N LEU A 316 -13.14 -3.81 12.86
CA LEU A 316 -14.23 -3.08 13.51
C LEU A 316 -14.95 -2.14 12.53
N ALA A 317 -14.23 -1.46 11.65
CA ALA A 317 -14.82 -0.63 10.60
C ALA A 317 -15.74 -1.46 9.68
N LEU A 318 -15.24 -2.60 9.17
CA LEU A 318 -16.02 -3.49 8.30
C LEU A 318 -17.21 -4.14 9.01
N ASP A 319 -17.10 -4.40 10.32
CA ASP A 319 -18.20 -4.93 11.13
C ASP A 319 -19.37 -3.95 11.24
N MET A 320 -19.10 -2.63 11.28
CA MET A 320 -20.12 -1.57 11.28
C MET A 320 -20.88 -1.46 9.95
N GLU A 321 -20.30 -1.90 8.85
CA GLU A 321 -20.85 -1.79 7.49
C GLU A 321 -20.91 -3.16 6.78
N ARG A 322 -21.31 -4.23 7.48
CA ARG A 322 -21.39 -5.60 6.91
C ARG A 322 -22.19 -5.68 5.62
N LYS A 323 -23.30 -4.92 5.50
CA LYS A 323 -24.14 -4.89 4.30
C LYS A 323 -23.46 -4.20 3.12
N ASN A 324 -22.52 -3.27 3.39
CA ASN A 324 -21.79 -2.47 2.42
C ASN A 324 -20.28 -2.74 2.48
N ALA A 325 -19.87 -3.94 2.90
CA ALA A 325 -18.47 -4.27 3.19
C ALA A 325 -17.52 -3.99 2.01
N GLY A 326 -17.96 -4.18 0.77
CA GLY A 326 -17.20 -3.84 -0.43
C GLY A 326 -16.90 -2.35 -0.53
N ASN A 327 -17.93 -1.50 -0.36
CA ASN A 327 -17.77 -0.04 -0.39
C ASN A 327 -16.95 0.45 0.80
N ALA A 328 -17.17 -0.11 1.99
CA ALA A 328 -16.40 0.18 3.20
C ALA A 328 -14.90 -0.16 3.01
N SER A 329 -14.59 -1.32 2.46
CA SER A 329 -13.21 -1.73 2.15
C SER A 329 -12.56 -0.82 1.10
N ALA A 330 -13.30 -0.41 0.07
CA ALA A 330 -12.81 0.52 -0.93
C ALA A 330 -12.47 1.89 -0.34
N LEU A 331 -13.33 2.42 0.55
CA LEU A 331 -13.09 3.68 1.27
C LEU A 331 -11.85 3.59 2.18
N LEU A 332 -11.71 2.50 2.94
CA LEU A 332 -10.53 2.26 3.77
C LEU A 332 -9.25 2.24 2.92
N GLY A 333 -9.26 1.53 1.80
CA GLY A 333 -8.12 1.48 0.87
C GLY A 333 -7.82 2.83 0.22
N PHE A 334 -8.85 3.53 -0.25
CA PHE A 334 -8.71 4.84 -0.88
C PHE A 334 -8.13 5.88 0.08
N THR A 335 -8.72 6.02 1.27
CA THR A 335 -8.30 7.06 2.23
C THR A 335 -6.87 6.85 2.73
N GLN A 336 -6.45 5.60 2.98
CA GLN A 336 -5.08 5.32 3.42
C GLN A 336 -4.05 5.69 2.36
N PHE A 337 -4.26 5.33 1.10
CA PHE A 337 -3.30 5.66 0.03
C PHE A 337 -3.33 7.14 -0.33
N LEU A 338 -4.51 7.77 -0.33
CA LEU A 338 -4.63 9.21 -0.56
C LEU A 338 -3.90 10.00 0.53
N PHE A 339 -4.13 9.66 1.80
CA PHE A 339 -3.49 10.34 2.93
C PHE A 339 -1.98 10.06 2.96
N GLY A 340 -1.56 8.84 2.68
CA GLY A 340 -0.16 8.50 2.50
C GLY A 340 0.51 9.31 1.40
N GLY A 341 -0.19 9.49 0.27
CA GLY A 341 0.27 10.35 -0.82
C GLY A 341 0.41 11.83 -0.42
N ILE A 342 -0.42 12.33 0.49
CA ILE A 342 -0.30 13.71 1.03
C ILE A 342 0.87 13.81 2.01
N VAL A 343 1.02 12.83 2.90
CA VAL A 343 2.04 12.81 3.96
C VAL A 343 3.44 12.67 3.38
N SER A 344 3.61 11.83 2.36
CA SER A 344 4.92 11.50 1.77
C SER A 344 5.78 12.73 1.43
N PRO A 345 5.33 13.69 0.60
CA PRO A 345 6.15 14.84 0.24
C PRO A 345 6.36 15.82 1.40
N LEU A 346 5.45 15.83 2.38
CA LEU A 346 5.58 16.70 3.53
C LEU A 346 6.78 16.31 4.42
N THR A 347 7.18 15.04 4.42
CA THR A 347 8.38 14.58 5.16
C THR A 347 9.68 15.14 4.58
N GLY A 348 9.71 15.47 3.28
CA GLY A 348 10.87 16.09 2.61
C GLY A 348 10.92 17.61 2.65
N MET A 349 9.98 18.28 3.31
CA MET A 349 9.93 19.75 3.40
C MET A 349 10.81 20.26 4.54
N GLY A 350 11.91 20.92 4.20
CA GLY A 350 12.88 21.44 5.19
C GLY A 350 13.79 20.33 5.75
N SER A 351 13.96 20.28 7.07
CA SER A 351 14.72 19.21 7.70
C SER A 351 13.90 17.92 7.75
N ILE A 352 14.38 16.87 7.11
CA ILE A 352 13.66 15.58 7.00
C ILE A 352 13.38 14.96 8.38
N LEU A 353 14.29 15.14 9.35
CA LEU A 353 14.11 14.65 10.72
C LEU A 353 12.97 15.37 11.42
N VAL A 354 12.97 16.72 11.34
CA VAL A 354 11.95 17.55 11.98
C VAL A 354 10.59 17.34 11.34
N SER A 355 10.51 17.39 10.02
CA SER A 355 9.25 17.21 9.28
C SER A 355 8.63 15.83 9.56
N THR A 356 9.45 14.77 9.51
CA THR A 356 8.99 13.42 9.82
C THR A 356 8.54 13.28 11.27
N GLY A 357 9.32 13.83 12.22
CA GLY A 357 8.96 13.83 13.64
C GLY A 357 7.62 14.53 13.90
N VAL A 358 7.42 15.72 13.33
CA VAL A 358 6.15 16.48 13.47
C VAL A 358 4.97 15.68 12.88
N ILE A 359 5.13 15.11 11.70
CA ILE A 359 4.08 14.30 11.05
C ILE A 359 3.71 13.09 11.92
N ILE A 360 4.70 12.35 12.43
CA ILE A 360 4.46 11.22 13.32
C ILE A 360 3.69 11.68 14.56
N ALA A 361 4.12 12.77 15.20
CA ALA A 361 3.46 13.31 16.40
C ALA A 361 1.99 13.67 16.13
N VAL A 362 1.73 14.45 15.06
CA VAL A 362 0.36 14.87 14.70
C VAL A 362 -0.53 13.65 14.41
N CYS A 363 -0.05 12.71 13.60
CA CYS A 363 -0.81 11.51 13.27
C CYS A 363 -1.12 10.67 14.52
N CYS A 364 -0.15 10.50 15.43
CA CYS A 364 -0.34 9.75 16.67
C CYS A 364 -1.35 10.43 17.61
N VAL A 365 -1.32 11.76 17.72
CA VAL A 365 -2.27 12.53 18.53
C VAL A 365 -3.69 12.37 18.00
N VAL A 366 -3.92 12.62 16.70
CA VAL A 366 -5.25 12.53 16.09
C VAL A 366 -5.80 11.11 16.20
N MET A 367 -4.99 10.11 15.90
CA MET A 367 -5.38 8.70 16.02
C MET A 367 -5.79 8.35 17.45
N TYR A 368 -4.98 8.75 18.44
CA TYR A 368 -5.22 8.47 19.84
C TYR A 368 -6.50 9.14 20.36
N MET A 369 -6.68 10.43 20.09
CA MET A 369 -7.88 11.17 20.47
C MET A 369 -9.15 10.53 19.89
N THR A 370 -9.11 10.16 18.60
CA THR A 370 -10.24 9.48 17.95
C THR A 370 -10.51 8.10 18.58
N SER A 371 -9.45 7.34 18.90
CA SER A 371 -9.60 6.02 19.53
C SER A 371 -10.24 6.09 20.90
N ARG A 372 -9.95 7.13 21.70
CA ARG A 372 -10.60 7.37 23.00
C ARG A 372 -12.10 7.62 22.87
N VAL A 373 -12.50 8.48 21.93
CA VAL A 373 -13.93 8.76 21.65
C VAL A 373 -14.71 7.50 21.28
N VAL A 374 -14.07 6.54 20.60
CA VAL A 374 -14.70 5.28 20.19
C VAL A 374 -14.80 4.27 21.34
N THR A 375 -13.81 4.25 22.23
CA THR A 375 -13.72 3.23 23.30
C THR A 375 -14.47 3.61 24.58
N GLU A 376 -14.85 4.88 24.75
CA GLU A 376 -15.61 5.38 25.91
C GLU A 376 -17.14 5.30 25.72
N LYS A 377 -17.61 4.83 24.57
CA LYS A 377 -19.03 4.58 24.24
C LYS A 377 -19.27 3.10 23.88
#